data_22b83f1e5e9a732d442296994d4e2dae
#
_entry.id   22b83f1e5e9a732d442296994d4e2dae
#
_cell.length_a   1.000
_cell.length_b   1.000
_cell.length_c   1.000
_cell.angle_alpha   90.00
_cell.angle_beta   90.00
_cell.angle_gamma   90.00
#
_symmetry.space_group_name_H-M   'P 1'
#
loop_
_entity.id
_entity.type
_entity.pdbx_description
1 polymer ?
#
loop_
_entity_poly.entity_id
_entity_poly.type
_entity_poly.pdbx_seq_one_letter_code
_entity_poly.pdbx_strand_id
1 'polypeptide(L)'
;MTNCPVCNAPLAEQICPSCGYDASRDYARFPTFAPLVQGTPAPSRQAVLRCHQCSGTRFSLRLQDRVHICADCGAKLDESAIRAQGSARITAIAAGKFHSGAVMLNGTAAAVGENELCQCAVRSWTGVKALAFGHSHTLGLHFDGTVSAVGLNEEGTCNVEGWTGITAVAAGWAHSVGLRENGTVVAVGSNSKGQLDVSRWRDVKAIAAGTHHTVALHHDGRVSAVGSNEQGQLNVALLRGIKAIAAGAHHTVALHEDGTVRNIGYSGSGLKDVENWKGIIAIAAGEFHTLGLTGDGRVLAAGVSQDDRLKVDHWRGVTAIAAGASHSLGLTGDGQLLTAGSNASGQLDVEKLR
;
A
#
# COMPACT_ATOMS: atom_id res chain seq x y z
N MET A 1 6.80 12.02 -33.28
CA MET A 1 5.84 11.89 -32.15
C MET A 1 6.67 12.01 -30.88
N THR A 2 6.32 12.92 -30.01
CA THR A 2 6.99 13.07 -28.72
C THR A 2 6.43 12.01 -27.76
N ASN A 3 7.29 11.35 -27.01
CA ASN A 3 6.85 10.43 -25.98
C ASN A 3 6.56 11.17 -24.67
N CYS A 4 5.65 10.64 -23.87
CA CYS A 4 5.36 11.16 -22.53
C CYS A 4 6.63 11.12 -21.67
N PRO A 5 7.05 12.22 -21.03
CA PRO A 5 8.27 12.26 -20.22
C PRO A 5 8.16 11.42 -18.94
N VAL A 6 6.95 11.01 -18.57
CA VAL A 6 6.70 10.26 -17.32
C VAL A 6 6.69 8.75 -17.55
N CYS A 7 5.99 8.25 -18.58
CA CYS A 7 5.84 6.79 -18.79
C CYS A 7 6.37 6.31 -20.16
N ASN A 8 7.01 7.18 -20.92
CA ASN A 8 7.56 6.94 -22.26
C ASN A 8 6.55 6.40 -23.31
N ALA A 9 5.24 6.41 -23.00
CA ALA A 9 4.21 6.04 -23.96
C ALA A 9 4.08 7.11 -25.05
N PRO A 10 3.69 6.76 -26.30
CA PRO A 10 3.47 7.74 -27.36
C PRO A 10 2.39 8.76 -26.96
N LEU A 11 2.69 10.06 -27.10
CA LEU A 11 1.72 11.14 -26.97
C LEU A 11 0.98 11.29 -28.29
N ALA A 12 -0.28 10.90 -28.34
CA ALA A 12 -1.16 11.11 -29.50
C ALA A 12 -1.80 12.51 -29.46
N GLU A 13 -1.97 13.05 -28.27
CA GLU A 13 -2.54 14.37 -27.96
C GLU A 13 -1.76 15.01 -26.79
N GLN A 14 -2.21 16.15 -26.29
CA GLN A 14 -1.56 16.83 -25.16
C GLN A 14 -1.63 16.04 -23.85
N ILE A 15 -2.57 15.11 -23.74
CA ILE A 15 -2.73 14.25 -22.54
C ILE A 15 -2.25 12.85 -22.88
N CYS A 16 -1.36 12.29 -22.04
CA CYS A 16 -0.89 10.92 -22.20
C CYS A 16 -2.00 9.92 -21.83
N PRO A 17 -2.41 9.03 -22.75
CA PRO A 17 -3.49 8.07 -22.49
C PRO A 17 -3.10 7.00 -21.44
N SER A 18 -1.79 6.80 -21.20
CA SER A 18 -1.30 5.77 -20.30
C SER A 18 -1.17 6.24 -18.84
N CYS A 19 -0.83 7.50 -18.60
CA CYS A 19 -0.60 8.00 -17.24
C CYS A 19 -1.35 9.31 -16.91
N GLY A 20 -2.07 9.90 -17.88
CA GLY A 20 -2.78 11.16 -17.68
C GLY A 20 -1.90 12.41 -17.68
N TYR A 21 -0.59 12.29 -17.99
CA TYR A 21 0.29 13.45 -18.13
C TYR A 21 -0.27 14.42 -19.17
N ASP A 22 -0.45 15.70 -18.82
CA ASP A 22 -0.99 16.75 -19.66
C ASP A 22 0.14 17.71 -20.05
N ALA A 23 0.57 17.64 -21.31
CA ALA A 23 1.66 18.47 -21.84
C ALA A 23 1.29 19.97 -21.98
N SER A 24 0.00 20.33 -21.83
CA SER A 24 -0.43 21.74 -21.83
C SER A 24 -0.19 22.43 -20.49
N ARG A 25 0.03 21.68 -19.41
CA ARG A 25 0.32 22.21 -18.08
C ARG A 25 1.81 22.54 -17.94
N ASP A 26 2.10 23.67 -17.33
CA ASP A 26 3.47 24.07 -17.02
C ASP A 26 3.97 23.34 -15.77
N TYR A 27 4.69 22.24 -16.00
CA TYR A 27 5.37 21.47 -14.95
C TYR A 27 6.77 22.02 -14.61
N ALA A 28 7.15 23.21 -15.13
CA ALA A 28 8.46 23.81 -14.91
C ALA A 28 8.78 24.06 -13.41
N ARG A 29 7.77 24.03 -12.55
CA ARG A 29 7.93 24.07 -11.09
C ARG A 29 8.33 22.73 -10.47
N PHE A 30 8.34 21.64 -11.26
CA PHE A 30 8.67 20.28 -10.82
C PHE A 30 9.68 19.66 -11.80
N PRO A 31 10.98 20.03 -11.71
CA PRO A 31 11.95 19.77 -12.78
C PRO A 31 12.40 18.32 -12.93
N THR A 32 12.00 17.41 -12.06
CA THR A 32 12.50 16.02 -12.09
C THR A 32 11.39 14.98 -11.96
N PHE A 33 10.86 14.55 -13.12
CA PHE A 33 10.14 13.28 -13.19
C PHE A 33 11.17 12.16 -13.35
N ALA A 34 11.11 11.12 -12.51
CA ALA A 34 11.89 9.92 -12.75
C ALA A 34 11.39 9.28 -14.05
N PRO A 35 12.24 9.04 -15.05
CA PRO A 35 11.83 8.28 -16.21
C PRO A 35 11.48 6.86 -15.73
N LEU A 36 10.32 6.34 -16.15
CA LEU A 36 10.01 4.93 -15.99
C LEU A 36 11.09 4.13 -16.73
N VAL A 37 11.99 3.50 -15.99
CA VAL A 37 12.91 2.54 -16.57
C VAL A 37 12.05 1.38 -17.07
N GLN A 38 11.99 1.20 -18.38
CA GLN A 38 11.44 -0.01 -18.97
C GLN A 38 12.35 -1.16 -18.53
N GLY A 39 11.96 -1.79 -17.40
CA GLY A 39 12.51 -3.08 -17.06
C GLY A 39 12.17 -4.03 -18.21
N THR A 40 13.18 -4.75 -18.73
CA THR A 40 12.96 -5.91 -19.59
C THR A 40 11.87 -6.75 -18.97
N PRO A 41 10.81 -7.16 -19.70
CA PRO A 41 9.75 -7.95 -19.14
C PRO A 41 10.35 -9.18 -18.48
N ALA A 42 10.23 -9.28 -17.16
CA ALA A 42 10.57 -10.49 -16.45
C ALA A 42 9.72 -11.63 -17.04
N PRO A 43 10.25 -12.85 -17.19
CA PRO A 43 9.47 -13.96 -17.73
C PRO A 43 8.20 -14.08 -16.90
N SER A 44 7.06 -14.04 -17.58
CA SER A 44 5.72 -14.08 -16.99
C SER A 44 5.63 -15.28 -16.04
N ARG A 45 5.81 -15.06 -14.75
CA ARG A 45 5.39 -16.05 -13.75
C ARG A 45 3.87 -16.05 -13.78
N GLN A 46 3.31 -17.15 -14.29
CA GLN A 46 1.89 -17.41 -14.34
C GLN A 46 1.29 -17.13 -12.95
N ALA A 47 0.22 -16.34 -12.91
CA ALA A 47 -0.56 -16.15 -11.69
C ALA A 47 -0.86 -17.53 -11.08
N VAL A 48 -0.55 -17.72 -9.81
CA VAL A 48 -0.78 -19.00 -9.13
C VAL A 48 -2.28 -19.18 -9.02
N LEU A 49 -2.81 -20.06 -9.87
CA LEU A 49 -4.22 -20.42 -9.87
C LEU A 49 -4.61 -21.00 -8.50
N ARG A 50 -5.66 -20.48 -7.87
CA ARG A 50 -6.18 -21.02 -6.61
C ARG A 50 -7.59 -21.58 -6.83
N CYS A 51 -7.84 -22.73 -6.23
CA CYS A 51 -9.17 -23.32 -6.23
C CYS A 51 -10.12 -22.51 -5.32
N HIS A 52 -11.29 -22.13 -5.84
CA HIS A 52 -12.28 -21.37 -5.09
C HIS A 52 -12.97 -22.18 -3.96
N GLN A 53 -12.88 -23.51 -3.99
CA GLN A 53 -13.47 -24.38 -2.97
C GLN A 53 -12.51 -24.75 -1.84
N CYS A 54 -11.22 -24.98 -2.14
CA CYS A 54 -10.27 -25.49 -1.13
C CYS A 54 -8.99 -24.66 -1.03
N SER A 55 -8.87 -23.55 -1.81
CA SER A 55 -7.66 -22.72 -1.90
C SER A 55 -6.39 -23.46 -2.39
N GLY A 56 -6.51 -24.71 -2.82
CA GLY A 56 -5.40 -25.50 -3.36
C GLY A 56 -4.84 -24.87 -4.63
N THR A 57 -3.54 -25.07 -4.88
CA THR A 57 -2.82 -24.50 -6.02
C THR A 57 -2.40 -25.53 -7.06
N ARG A 58 -2.69 -26.82 -6.82
CA ARG A 58 -2.38 -27.91 -7.74
C ARG A 58 -3.53 -28.14 -8.70
N PHE A 59 -3.28 -28.02 -10.00
CA PHE A 59 -4.25 -28.25 -11.04
C PHE A 59 -3.70 -29.15 -12.13
N SER A 60 -4.55 -30.00 -12.67
CA SER A 60 -4.30 -30.74 -13.92
C SER A 60 -5.16 -30.14 -15.04
N LEU A 61 -4.54 -29.90 -16.20
CA LEU A 61 -5.27 -29.44 -17.39
C LEU A 61 -5.82 -30.64 -18.15
N ARG A 62 -7.13 -30.70 -18.33
CA ARG A 62 -7.76 -31.66 -19.22
C ARG A 62 -7.82 -31.08 -20.63
N LEU A 63 -7.01 -31.61 -21.55
CA LEU A 63 -6.80 -31.04 -22.87
C LEU A 63 -8.05 -31.10 -23.78
N GLN A 64 -8.97 -32.05 -23.55
CA GLN A 64 -10.16 -32.22 -24.37
C GLN A 64 -11.14 -31.04 -24.32
N ASP A 65 -11.25 -30.37 -23.19
CA ASP A 65 -12.21 -29.30 -22.95
C ASP A 65 -11.55 -28.03 -22.33
N ARG A 66 -10.22 -27.98 -22.24
CA ARG A 66 -9.46 -26.89 -21.64
C ARG A 66 -9.91 -26.50 -20.22
N VAL A 67 -10.27 -27.51 -19.44
CA VAL A 67 -10.72 -27.31 -18.05
C VAL A 67 -9.59 -27.64 -17.09
N HIS A 68 -9.31 -26.74 -16.15
CA HIS A 68 -8.40 -27.02 -15.05
C HIS A 68 -9.17 -27.72 -13.92
N ILE A 69 -8.65 -28.85 -13.48
CA ILE A 69 -9.24 -29.64 -12.39
C ILE A 69 -8.33 -29.49 -11.17
N CYS A 70 -8.88 -29.00 -10.07
CA CYS A 70 -8.16 -28.92 -8.80
C CYS A 70 -7.83 -30.35 -8.31
N ALA A 71 -6.54 -30.62 -8.11
CA ALA A 71 -6.07 -31.93 -7.66
C ALA A 71 -6.49 -32.24 -6.20
N ASP A 72 -6.82 -31.21 -5.42
CA ASP A 72 -7.13 -31.37 -4.00
C ASP A 72 -8.63 -31.64 -3.74
N CYS A 73 -9.55 -31.10 -4.57
CA CYS A 73 -10.99 -31.26 -4.34
C CYS A 73 -11.80 -31.62 -5.61
N GLY A 74 -11.14 -31.77 -6.77
CA GLY A 74 -11.82 -32.11 -8.05
C GLY A 74 -12.64 -31.00 -8.69
N ALA A 75 -12.63 -29.78 -8.13
CA ALA A 75 -13.37 -28.65 -8.69
C ALA A 75 -12.89 -28.32 -10.11
N LYS A 76 -13.84 -28.08 -11.02
CA LYS A 76 -13.55 -27.73 -12.42
C LYS A 76 -13.55 -26.22 -12.59
N LEU A 77 -12.51 -25.68 -13.26
CA LEU A 77 -12.40 -24.27 -13.63
C LEU A 77 -12.12 -24.19 -15.12
N ASP A 78 -12.98 -23.56 -15.89
CA ASP A 78 -12.70 -23.27 -17.30
C ASP A 78 -11.80 -22.05 -17.47
N GLU A 79 -11.07 -21.96 -18.61
CA GLU A 79 -10.13 -20.85 -18.84
C GLU A 79 -10.82 -19.48 -18.89
N SER A 80 -12.07 -19.40 -19.30
CA SER A 80 -12.82 -18.15 -19.36
C SER A 80 -13.22 -17.68 -17.97
N ALA A 81 -13.66 -18.61 -17.12
CA ALA A 81 -13.94 -18.34 -15.70
C ALA A 81 -12.67 -17.97 -14.93
N ILE A 82 -11.53 -18.60 -15.25
CA ILE A 82 -10.21 -18.28 -14.67
C ILE A 82 -9.79 -16.87 -15.06
N ARG A 83 -9.91 -16.50 -16.34
CA ARG A 83 -9.58 -15.15 -16.82
C ARG A 83 -10.53 -14.10 -16.27
N ALA A 84 -11.83 -14.36 -16.23
CA ALA A 84 -12.84 -13.45 -15.71
C ALA A 84 -12.74 -13.25 -14.19
N GLN A 85 -12.45 -14.31 -13.43
CA GLN A 85 -12.25 -14.23 -11.97
C GLN A 85 -10.88 -13.68 -11.60
N GLY A 86 -9.83 -13.93 -12.40
CA GLY A 86 -8.46 -13.50 -12.12
C GLY A 86 -8.21 -12.02 -12.34
N SER A 87 -8.92 -11.38 -13.28
CA SER A 87 -8.64 -9.98 -13.63
C SER A 87 -9.31 -8.94 -12.72
N ALA A 88 -10.40 -9.31 -12.02
CA ALA A 88 -11.21 -8.35 -11.27
C ALA A 88 -11.12 -8.50 -9.73
N ARG A 89 -10.51 -9.58 -9.20
CA ARG A 89 -10.44 -9.78 -7.76
C ARG A 89 -9.28 -9.01 -7.14
N ILE A 90 -9.61 -8.10 -6.24
CA ILE A 90 -8.64 -7.34 -5.45
C ILE A 90 -8.06 -8.25 -4.35
N THR A 91 -6.74 -8.22 -4.19
CA THR A 91 -5.99 -9.00 -3.18
C THR A 91 -5.29 -8.14 -2.15
N ALA A 92 -5.01 -6.87 -2.50
CA ALA A 92 -4.43 -5.91 -1.57
C ALA A 92 -4.93 -4.51 -1.89
N ILE A 93 -5.00 -3.68 -0.86
CA ILE A 93 -5.39 -2.26 -0.94
C ILE A 93 -4.36 -1.40 -0.23
N ALA A 94 -4.20 -0.18 -0.69
CA ALA A 94 -3.38 0.83 -0.02
C ALA A 94 -3.96 2.22 -0.24
N ALA A 95 -3.65 3.14 0.67
CA ALA A 95 -4.12 4.52 0.64
C ALA A 95 -2.97 5.47 0.97
N GLY A 96 -2.84 6.53 0.19
CA GLY A 96 -1.90 7.63 0.39
C GLY A 96 -2.60 8.89 0.84
N LYS A 97 -1.99 10.05 0.60
CA LYS A 97 -2.60 11.30 1.05
C LYS A 97 -3.92 11.57 0.33
N PHE A 98 -3.90 11.59 -1.00
CA PHE A 98 -5.04 11.94 -1.85
C PHE A 98 -5.28 10.94 -2.98
N HIS A 99 -4.72 9.74 -2.86
CA HIS A 99 -4.90 8.67 -3.84
C HIS A 99 -4.99 7.32 -3.14
N SER A 100 -5.62 6.38 -3.82
CA SER A 100 -5.88 5.02 -3.36
C SER A 100 -5.58 4.03 -4.45
N GLY A 101 -5.32 2.79 -4.10
CA GLY A 101 -5.13 1.78 -5.11
C GLY A 101 -5.28 0.36 -4.62
N ALA A 102 -5.27 -0.53 -5.58
CA ALA A 102 -5.46 -1.94 -5.38
C ALA A 102 -4.51 -2.78 -6.23
N VAL A 103 -4.17 -3.94 -5.73
CA VAL A 103 -3.50 -5.01 -6.47
C VAL A 103 -4.53 -6.07 -6.80
N MET A 104 -4.56 -6.50 -8.05
CA MET A 104 -5.44 -7.55 -8.55
C MET A 104 -4.78 -8.93 -8.37
N LEU A 105 -5.59 -9.98 -8.35
CA LEU A 105 -5.12 -11.37 -8.23
C LEU A 105 -4.12 -11.77 -9.33
N ASN A 106 -4.24 -11.17 -10.52
CA ASN A 106 -3.32 -11.38 -11.64
C ASN A 106 -1.99 -10.61 -11.51
N GLY A 107 -1.80 -9.87 -10.43
CA GLY A 107 -0.59 -9.06 -10.20
C GLY A 107 -0.57 -7.73 -10.95
N THR A 108 -1.68 -7.28 -11.53
CA THR A 108 -1.80 -5.90 -12.04
C THR A 108 -2.16 -4.94 -10.91
N ALA A 109 -1.85 -3.67 -11.10
CA ALA A 109 -2.13 -2.60 -10.15
C ALA A 109 -3.03 -1.53 -10.78
N ALA A 110 -3.88 -0.92 -9.96
CA ALA A 110 -4.67 0.25 -10.34
C ALA A 110 -4.66 1.28 -9.21
N ALA A 111 -4.73 2.55 -9.57
CA ALA A 111 -4.81 3.65 -8.61
C ALA A 111 -5.80 4.72 -9.10
N VAL A 112 -6.41 5.42 -8.15
CA VAL A 112 -7.37 6.51 -8.35
C VAL A 112 -7.07 7.64 -7.37
N GLY A 113 -7.56 8.82 -7.67
CA GLY A 113 -7.35 10.01 -6.85
C GLY A 113 -6.49 11.04 -7.56
N GLU A 114 -5.81 11.87 -6.77
CA GLU A 114 -4.91 12.89 -7.29
C GLU A 114 -3.82 12.28 -8.17
N ASN A 115 -3.62 12.83 -9.36
CA ASN A 115 -2.67 12.32 -10.34
C ASN A 115 -1.91 13.42 -11.10
N GLU A 116 -1.86 14.62 -10.55
CA GLU A 116 -1.18 15.76 -11.21
C GLU A 116 0.32 15.52 -11.35
N LEU A 117 0.91 14.70 -10.48
CA LEU A 117 2.32 14.31 -10.49
C LEU A 117 2.52 12.86 -10.96
N CYS A 118 1.52 12.29 -11.64
CA CYS A 118 1.52 10.90 -12.14
C CYS A 118 1.65 9.83 -11.04
N GLN A 119 1.28 10.14 -9.80
CA GLN A 119 1.32 9.20 -8.69
C GLN A 119 0.34 8.03 -8.83
N CYS A 120 -0.64 8.11 -9.75
CA CYS A 120 -1.54 7.00 -10.10
C CYS A 120 -1.12 6.23 -11.38
N ALA A 121 0.06 6.49 -11.96
CA ALA A 121 0.50 5.90 -13.22
C ALA A 121 1.00 4.44 -13.06
N VAL A 122 0.23 3.58 -12.43
CA VAL A 122 0.60 2.19 -12.07
C VAL A 122 0.00 1.14 -13.01
N ARG A 123 -0.85 1.51 -13.96
CA ARG A 123 -1.59 0.55 -14.82
C ARG A 123 -0.72 -0.36 -15.71
N SER A 124 0.51 0.08 -16.02
CA SER A 124 1.48 -0.73 -16.78
C SER A 124 2.22 -1.75 -15.92
N TRP A 125 2.08 -1.68 -14.59
CA TRP A 125 2.78 -2.58 -13.70
C TRP A 125 2.14 -3.97 -13.70
N THR A 126 3.00 -4.98 -13.75
CA THR A 126 2.62 -6.41 -13.69
C THR A 126 3.48 -7.13 -12.67
N GLY A 127 3.00 -8.25 -12.16
CA GLY A 127 3.71 -9.00 -11.11
C GLY A 127 3.79 -8.24 -9.78
N VAL A 128 2.88 -7.28 -9.57
CA VAL A 128 2.80 -6.50 -8.32
C VAL A 128 2.23 -7.37 -7.22
N LYS A 129 2.88 -7.36 -6.06
CA LYS A 129 2.49 -8.06 -4.84
C LYS A 129 1.84 -7.12 -3.82
N ALA A 130 2.36 -5.89 -3.73
CA ALA A 130 1.88 -4.88 -2.78
C ALA A 130 2.12 -3.47 -3.31
N LEU A 131 1.34 -2.53 -2.82
CA LEU A 131 1.48 -1.08 -3.08
C LEU A 131 1.73 -0.36 -1.77
N ALA A 132 2.50 0.73 -1.83
CA ALA A 132 2.56 1.73 -0.76
C ALA A 132 2.42 3.12 -1.39
N PHE A 133 1.59 3.94 -0.77
CA PHE A 133 1.27 5.27 -1.24
C PHE A 133 1.76 6.32 -0.24
N GLY A 134 2.59 7.23 -0.72
CA GLY A 134 3.05 8.39 0.04
C GLY A 134 2.15 9.61 -0.13
N HIS A 135 2.73 10.79 -0.01
CA HIS A 135 2.01 12.03 -0.27
C HIS A 135 1.71 12.18 -1.78
N SER A 136 2.75 12.14 -2.61
CA SER A 136 2.66 12.39 -4.06
C SER A 136 3.46 11.37 -4.87
N HIS A 137 3.72 10.18 -4.31
CA HIS A 137 4.40 9.09 -5.00
C HIS A 137 3.80 7.74 -4.60
N THR A 138 4.03 6.74 -5.42
CA THR A 138 3.54 5.37 -5.26
C THR A 138 4.67 4.39 -5.48
N LEU A 139 4.77 3.40 -4.62
CA LEU A 139 5.68 2.27 -4.74
C LEU A 139 4.89 1.00 -5.08
N GLY A 140 5.42 0.21 -5.99
CA GLY A 140 4.93 -1.14 -6.30
C GLY A 140 6.00 -2.17 -5.98
N LEU A 141 5.74 -3.05 -5.02
CA LEU A 141 6.58 -4.20 -4.74
C LEU A 141 6.19 -5.36 -5.65
N HIS A 142 7.14 -5.90 -6.40
CA HIS A 142 6.94 -7.04 -7.28
C HIS A 142 7.20 -8.38 -6.58
N PHE A 143 6.66 -9.47 -7.14
CA PHE A 143 6.87 -10.83 -6.61
C PHE A 143 8.33 -11.28 -6.64
N ASP A 144 9.15 -10.73 -7.53
CA ASP A 144 10.59 -11.01 -7.63
C ASP A 144 11.44 -10.20 -6.64
N GLY A 145 10.81 -9.38 -5.80
CA GLY A 145 11.49 -8.55 -4.80
C GLY A 145 12.09 -7.26 -5.36
N THR A 146 11.78 -6.88 -6.60
CA THR A 146 12.09 -5.56 -7.14
C THR A 146 11.00 -4.55 -6.77
N VAL A 147 11.29 -3.25 -6.91
CA VAL A 147 10.36 -2.16 -6.60
C VAL A 147 10.29 -1.20 -7.78
N SER A 148 9.08 -0.83 -8.17
CA SER A 148 8.80 0.28 -9.10
C SER A 148 8.28 1.48 -8.31
N ALA A 149 8.54 2.68 -8.81
CA ALA A 149 8.04 3.92 -8.24
C ALA A 149 7.55 4.89 -9.32
N VAL A 150 6.51 5.65 -9.01
CA VAL A 150 5.99 6.76 -9.84
C VAL A 150 5.55 7.92 -8.96
N GLY A 151 5.46 9.10 -9.54
CA GLY A 151 5.07 10.33 -8.86
C GLY A 151 6.21 11.31 -8.65
N LEU A 152 6.06 12.19 -7.68
CA LEU A 152 7.05 13.23 -7.36
C LEU A 152 8.38 12.63 -6.93
N ASN A 153 9.50 13.12 -7.52
CA ASN A 153 10.85 12.62 -7.23
C ASN A 153 11.86 13.73 -6.90
N GLU A 154 11.42 14.90 -6.45
CA GLU A 154 12.31 16.02 -6.15
C GLU A 154 13.38 15.69 -5.08
N GLU A 155 12.97 14.94 -4.06
CA GLU A 155 13.85 14.50 -2.96
C GLU A 155 14.48 13.12 -3.22
N GLY A 156 14.29 12.54 -4.42
CA GLY A 156 14.75 11.19 -4.74
C GLY A 156 13.86 10.08 -4.17
N THR A 157 12.59 10.37 -3.88
CA THR A 157 11.62 9.40 -3.33
C THR A 157 11.37 8.21 -4.23
N CYS A 158 11.54 8.36 -5.55
CA CYS A 158 11.38 7.31 -6.53
C CYS A 158 12.69 6.61 -6.94
N ASN A 159 13.83 6.93 -6.32
CA ASN A 159 15.15 6.36 -6.67
C ASN A 159 15.30 4.94 -6.07
N VAL A 160 14.47 4.00 -6.51
CA VAL A 160 14.38 2.62 -5.99
C VAL A 160 14.94 1.55 -6.94
N GLU A 161 15.50 1.94 -8.10
CA GLU A 161 15.91 1.02 -9.18
C GLU A 161 16.94 -0.05 -8.74
N GLY A 162 17.76 0.27 -7.74
CA GLY A 162 18.74 -0.69 -7.19
C GLY A 162 18.19 -1.59 -6.08
N TRP A 163 16.89 -1.52 -5.77
CA TRP A 163 16.32 -2.30 -4.68
C TRP A 163 15.99 -3.71 -5.14
N THR A 164 16.61 -4.69 -4.50
CA THR A 164 16.40 -6.13 -4.75
C THR A 164 16.23 -6.89 -3.45
N GLY A 165 15.57 -8.06 -3.52
CA GLY A 165 15.26 -8.86 -2.34
C GLY A 165 14.34 -8.15 -1.35
N ILE A 166 13.49 -7.24 -1.85
CA ILE A 166 12.54 -6.49 -1.02
C ILE A 166 11.34 -7.37 -0.70
N THR A 167 10.95 -7.40 0.57
CA THR A 167 9.81 -8.17 1.07
C THR A 167 8.64 -7.30 1.50
N ALA A 168 8.90 -6.03 1.84
CA ALA A 168 7.87 -5.04 2.17
C ALA A 168 8.34 -3.63 1.77
N VAL A 169 7.39 -2.76 1.44
CA VAL A 169 7.60 -1.35 1.15
C VAL A 169 6.68 -0.47 1.99
N ALA A 170 7.15 0.71 2.35
CA ALA A 170 6.36 1.75 2.99
C ALA A 170 6.72 3.11 2.38
N ALA A 171 5.76 4.02 2.29
CA ALA A 171 5.94 5.34 1.73
C ALA A 171 5.41 6.40 2.70
N GLY A 172 6.27 7.36 3.01
CA GLY A 172 5.93 8.52 3.85
C GLY A 172 5.56 9.76 3.03
N TRP A 173 5.73 10.93 3.60
CA TRP A 173 5.46 12.18 2.86
C TRP A 173 6.38 12.31 1.65
N ALA A 174 7.69 12.33 1.89
CA ALA A 174 8.74 12.52 0.89
C ALA A 174 9.89 11.51 1.10
N HIS A 175 9.59 10.28 1.51
CA HIS A 175 10.57 9.22 1.62
C HIS A 175 9.93 7.85 1.36
N SER A 176 10.74 6.93 0.87
CA SER A 176 10.40 5.56 0.56
C SER A 176 11.28 4.61 1.38
N VAL A 177 10.69 3.53 1.87
CA VAL A 177 11.36 2.55 2.73
C VAL A 177 11.14 1.15 2.19
N GLY A 178 12.19 0.36 2.12
CA GLY A 178 12.17 -1.05 1.70
C GLY A 178 12.75 -1.96 2.78
N LEU A 179 12.04 -3.01 3.13
CA LEU A 179 12.54 -4.10 3.98
C LEU A 179 13.11 -5.20 3.10
N ARG A 180 14.36 -5.58 3.32
CA ARG A 180 15.00 -6.70 2.63
C ARG A 180 14.72 -8.03 3.35
N GLU A 181 14.78 -9.12 2.61
CA GLU A 181 14.59 -10.49 3.11
C GLU A 181 15.58 -10.87 4.24
N ASN A 182 16.76 -10.25 4.27
CA ASN A 182 17.76 -10.44 5.34
C ASN A 182 17.50 -9.60 6.60
N GLY A 183 16.33 -8.95 6.70
CA GLY A 183 15.94 -8.12 7.85
C GLY A 183 16.66 -6.76 7.95
N THR A 184 17.37 -6.33 6.90
CA THR A 184 17.90 -4.96 6.81
C THR A 184 16.91 -4.03 6.11
N VAL A 185 17.05 -2.72 6.33
CA VAL A 185 16.16 -1.70 5.77
C VAL A 185 16.94 -0.75 4.89
N VAL A 186 16.35 -0.37 3.76
CA VAL A 186 16.82 0.67 2.86
C VAL A 186 15.81 1.79 2.80
N ALA A 187 16.27 3.01 2.59
CA ALA A 187 15.39 4.16 2.45
C ALA A 187 16.01 5.19 1.50
N VAL A 188 15.14 5.92 0.77
CA VAL A 188 15.50 7.03 -0.12
C VAL A 188 14.50 8.16 0.03
N GLY A 189 14.87 9.34 -0.44
CA GLY A 189 14.04 10.53 -0.34
C GLY A 189 14.59 11.54 0.64
N SER A 190 13.73 12.36 1.22
CA SER A 190 14.08 13.38 2.20
C SER A 190 14.62 12.79 3.50
N ASN A 191 15.70 13.35 4.01
CA ASN A 191 16.27 13.06 5.34
C ASN A 191 16.32 14.28 6.27
N SER A 192 15.51 15.28 5.99
CA SER A 192 15.53 16.58 6.72
C SER A 192 15.25 16.46 8.22
N LYS A 193 14.65 15.36 8.67
CA LYS A 193 14.36 15.05 10.08
C LYS A 193 15.07 13.78 10.57
N GLY A 194 15.96 13.14 9.78
CA GLY A 194 16.61 11.87 10.10
C GLY A 194 15.74 10.63 9.82
N GLN A 195 14.69 10.75 9.01
CA GLN A 195 13.77 9.64 8.70
C GLN A 195 14.39 8.54 7.84
N LEU A 196 15.57 8.75 7.27
CA LEU A 196 16.33 7.74 6.53
C LEU A 196 17.43 7.07 7.36
N ASP A 197 17.59 7.37 8.66
CA ASP A 197 18.68 6.85 9.48
C ASP A 197 18.46 5.39 9.91
N VAL A 198 18.04 4.56 8.97
CA VAL A 198 17.66 3.14 9.15
C VAL A 198 18.82 2.15 8.92
N SER A 199 19.99 2.60 8.50
CA SER A 199 21.10 1.76 8.05
C SER A 199 21.63 0.77 9.11
N ARG A 200 21.42 1.04 10.39
CA ARG A 200 21.82 0.18 11.51
C ARG A 200 20.76 -0.86 11.90
N TRP A 201 19.55 -0.79 11.34
CA TRP A 201 18.50 -1.72 11.69
C TRP A 201 18.78 -3.12 11.17
N ARG A 202 18.56 -4.10 12.00
CA ARG A 202 18.73 -5.53 11.73
C ARG A 202 17.58 -6.29 12.33
N ASP A 203 17.34 -7.49 11.85
CA ASP A 203 16.31 -8.38 12.37
C ASP A 203 14.89 -7.76 12.31
N VAL A 204 14.66 -6.91 11.29
CA VAL A 204 13.38 -6.24 11.07
C VAL A 204 12.43 -7.19 10.35
N LYS A 205 11.18 -7.30 10.83
CA LYS A 205 10.11 -8.09 10.20
C LYS A 205 9.00 -7.24 9.56
N ALA A 206 8.87 -5.97 9.96
CA ALA A 206 7.90 -5.05 9.36
C ALA A 206 8.37 -3.59 9.45
N ILE A 207 7.93 -2.77 8.51
CA ILE A 207 8.24 -1.34 8.42
C ILE A 207 6.95 -0.53 8.23
N ALA A 208 6.94 0.70 8.73
CA ALA A 208 5.92 1.69 8.47
C ALA A 208 6.57 3.07 8.30
N ALA A 209 5.98 3.93 7.49
CA ALA A 209 6.45 5.29 7.25
C ALA A 209 5.30 6.28 7.48
N GLY A 210 5.56 7.25 8.34
CA GLY A 210 4.67 8.40 8.58
C GLY A 210 5.08 9.62 7.75
N THR A 211 4.60 10.79 8.12
CA THR A 211 4.96 12.01 7.37
C THR A 211 6.46 12.24 7.38
N HIS A 212 7.09 12.28 8.55
CA HIS A 212 8.52 12.56 8.73
C HIS A 212 9.20 11.59 9.70
N HIS A 213 8.70 10.35 9.82
CA HIS A 213 9.33 9.34 10.64
C HIS A 213 9.17 7.95 10.03
N THR A 214 10.08 7.08 10.35
CA THR A 214 10.11 5.67 9.92
C THR A 214 10.12 4.78 11.14
N VAL A 215 9.35 3.70 11.11
CA VAL A 215 9.18 2.76 12.21
C VAL A 215 9.52 1.36 11.73
N ALA A 216 10.23 0.59 12.54
CA ALA A 216 10.53 -0.81 12.32
C ALA A 216 10.04 -1.66 13.49
N LEU A 217 9.45 -2.79 13.17
CA LEU A 217 9.14 -3.86 14.10
C LEU A 217 10.16 -4.98 13.94
N HIS A 218 10.79 -5.39 15.01
CA HIS A 218 11.76 -6.50 15.03
C HIS A 218 11.08 -7.85 15.30
N HIS A 219 11.76 -8.94 14.97
CA HIS A 219 11.25 -10.30 15.19
C HIS A 219 10.99 -10.62 16.66
N ASP A 220 11.71 -9.98 17.59
CA ASP A 220 11.53 -10.13 19.03
C ASP A 220 10.41 -9.26 19.64
N GLY A 221 9.64 -8.57 18.79
CA GLY A 221 8.52 -7.72 19.21
C GLY A 221 8.92 -6.34 19.73
N ARG A 222 10.20 -5.94 19.64
CA ARG A 222 10.66 -4.56 19.88
C ARG A 222 10.34 -3.68 18.69
N VAL A 223 10.25 -2.37 18.95
CA VAL A 223 10.00 -1.34 17.94
C VAL A 223 11.16 -0.33 17.96
N SER A 224 11.63 0.04 16.79
CA SER A 224 12.58 1.13 16.58
C SER A 224 11.94 2.21 15.73
N ALA A 225 12.29 3.46 15.94
CA ALA A 225 11.82 4.58 15.13
C ALA A 225 12.90 5.64 14.96
N VAL A 226 12.90 6.32 13.81
CA VAL A 226 13.79 7.44 13.47
C VAL A 226 13.01 8.53 12.75
N GLY A 227 13.54 9.75 12.75
CA GLY A 227 12.89 10.90 12.12
C GLY A 227 12.44 11.95 13.12
N SER A 228 11.35 12.65 12.80
CA SER A 228 10.76 13.67 13.67
C SER A 228 10.17 13.07 14.94
N ASN A 229 10.44 13.74 16.08
CA ASN A 229 9.86 13.41 17.39
C ASN A 229 9.15 14.60 18.05
N GLU A 230 8.72 15.57 17.26
CA GLU A 230 8.10 16.82 17.76
C GLU A 230 6.82 16.57 18.57
N GLN A 231 6.13 15.46 18.31
CA GLN A 231 4.92 15.04 19.03
C GLN A 231 5.15 13.80 19.93
N GLY A 232 6.39 13.30 20.03
CA GLY A 232 6.69 12.09 20.80
C GLY A 232 6.48 10.78 20.02
N GLN A 233 6.31 10.82 18.70
CA GLN A 233 6.02 9.66 17.85
C GLN A 233 7.15 8.62 17.78
N LEU A 234 8.36 8.97 18.23
CA LEU A 234 9.49 8.05 18.36
C LEU A 234 9.62 7.42 19.75
N ASN A 235 8.74 7.69 20.71
CA ASN A 235 8.82 7.19 22.08
C ASN A 235 8.38 5.70 22.16
N VAL A 236 8.96 4.86 21.31
CA VAL A 236 8.62 3.43 21.14
C VAL A 236 9.53 2.49 21.93
N ALA A 237 10.57 2.98 22.58
CA ALA A 237 11.64 2.16 23.19
C ALA A 237 11.16 1.17 24.27
N LEU A 238 10.02 1.44 24.93
CA LEU A 238 9.45 0.59 25.97
C LEU A 238 8.42 -0.41 25.44
N LEU A 239 8.08 -0.36 24.16
CA LEU A 239 7.12 -1.30 23.56
C LEU A 239 7.72 -2.70 23.49
N ARG A 240 6.93 -3.70 23.87
CA ARG A 240 7.27 -5.12 23.84
C ARG A 240 6.05 -5.94 23.42
N GLY A 241 6.27 -7.13 22.88
CA GLY A 241 5.17 -8.00 22.45
C GLY A 241 4.31 -7.37 21.36
N ILE A 242 4.94 -6.62 20.45
CA ILE A 242 4.25 -5.97 19.33
C ILE A 242 4.22 -6.94 18.15
N LYS A 243 3.03 -7.13 17.57
CA LYS A 243 2.83 -7.96 16.36
C LYS A 243 2.65 -7.15 15.08
N ALA A 244 2.20 -5.89 15.16
CA ALA A 244 2.06 -5.00 14.00
C ALA A 244 2.27 -3.53 14.39
N ILE A 245 2.71 -2.74 13.41
CA ILE A 245 2.92 -1.30 13.52
C ILE A 245 2.26 -0.57 12.36
N ALA A 246 1.82 0.67 12.60
CA ALA A 246 1.40 1.61 11.57
C ALA A 246 1.91 3.02 11.95
N ALA A 247 2.06 3.89 10.96
CA ALA A 247 2.54 5.26 11.19
C ALA A 247 1.64 6.26 10.44
N GLY A 248 1.13 7.22 11.19
CA GLY A 248 0.35 8.35 10.66
C GLY A 248 1.21 9.59 10.46
N ALA A 249 0.60 10.77 10.43
CA ALA A 249 1.38 12.00 10.25
C ALA A 249 2.34 12.24 11.41
N HIS A 250 1.84 12.24 12.62
CA HIS A 250 2.55 12.60 13.85
C HIS A 250 2.35 11.58 14.97
N HIS A 251 1.95 10.36 14.63
CA HIS A 251 1.75 9.30 15.60
C HIS A 251 2.19 7.94 15.04
N THR A 252 2.60 7.08 15.94
CA THR A 252 2.89 5.66 15.70
C THR A 252 1.84 4.82 16.42
N VAL A 253 1.32 3.82 15.74
CA VAL A 253 0.36 2.88 16.32
C VAL A 253 1.02 1.52 16.44
N ALA A 254 0.90 0.91 17.61
CA ALA A 254 1.44 -0.41 17.88
C ALA A 254 0.31 -1.37 18.32
N LEU A 255 0.23 -2.52 17.67
CA LEU A 255 -0.71 -3.58 18.00
C LEU A 255 0.02 -4.68 18.76
N HIS A 256 -0.40 -4.95 19.98
CA HIS A 256 0.12 -6.02 20.83
C HIS A 256 -0.40 -7.41 20.40
N GLU A 257 0.32 -8.44 20.82
CA GLU A 257 -0.06 -9.84 20.56
C GLU A 257 -1.43 -10.20 21.16
N ASP A 258 -1.81 -9.60 22.28
CA ASP A 258 -3.10 -9.77 22.95
C ASP A 258 -4.27 -9.03 22.27
N GLY A 259 -4.03 -8.31 21.18
CA GLY A 259 -5.04 -7.55 20.45
C GLY A 259 -5.38 -6.19 21.03
N THR A 260 -4.60 -5.67 22.00
CA THR A 260 -4.67 -4.28 22.45
C THR A 260 -3.84 -3.36 21.56
N VAL A 261 -4.17 -2.08 21.53
CA VAL A 261 -3.53 -1.08 20.67
C VAL A 261 -2.96 0.06 21.53
N ARG A 262 -1.81 0.58 21.14
CA ARG A 262 -1.20 1.78 21.72
C ARG A 262 -1.03 2.86 20.67
N ASN A 263 -1.34 4.09 21.06
CA ASN A 263 -1.01 5.30 20.29
C ASN A 263 0.20 5.98 20.92
N ILE A 264 1.22 6.28 20.13
CA ILE A 264 2.47 6.93 20.54
C ILE A 264 2.63 8.21 19.72
N GLY A 265 2.83 9.33 20.36
CA GLY A 265 2.95 10.64 19.72
C GLY A 265 1.69 11.47 19.87
N TYR A 266 1.30 12.17 18.80
CA TYR A 266 0.11 13.00 18.82
C TYR A 266 -1.13 12.19 19.23
N SER A 267 -1.82 12.67 20.24
CA SER A 267 -2.95 11.98 20.88
C SER A 267 -4.24 12.82 20.92
N GLY A 268 -4.24 13.96 20.24
CA GLY A 268 -5.42 14.82 20.13
C GLY A 268 -6.53 14.20 19.28
N SER A 269 -7.70 14.85 19.31
CA SER A 269 -8.84 14.52 18.44
C SER A 269 -9.32 13.07 18.52
N GLY A 270 -9.23 12.43 19.70
CA GLY A 270 -9.71 11.07 19.91
C GLY A 270 -8.75 9.95 19.48
N LEU A 271 -7.53 10.24 19.01
CA LEU A 271 -6.55 9.21 18.65
C LEU A 271 -6.19 8.29 19.82
N LYS A 272 -6.26 8.78 21.06
CA LYS A 272 -6.01 7.98 22.26
C LYS A 272 -7.08 6.91 22.51
N ASP A 273 -8.25 7.03 21.92
CA ASP A 273 -9.36 6.09 22.12
C ASP A 273 -9.04 4.68 21.63
N VAL A 274 -8.04 4.52 20.76
CA VAL A 274 -7.54 3.20 20.33
C VAL A 274 -7.07 2.34 21.51
N GLU A 275 -6.67 2.94 22.63
CA GLU A 275 -6.21 2.21 23.81
C GLU A 275 -7.33 1.45 24.53
N ASN A 276 -8.59 1.79 24.21
CA ASN A 276 -9.77 1.07 24.69
C ASN A 276 -10.11 -0.16 23.85
N TRP A 277 -9.50 -0.31 22.68
CA TRP A 277 -9.81 -1.40 21.74
C TRP A 277 -9.30 -2.76 22.23
N LYS A 278 -10.08 -3.82 21.93
CA LYS A 278 -9.78 -5.21 22.25
C LYS A 278 -10.02 -6.09 21.01
N GLY A 279 -9.31 -7.19 20.93
CA GLY A 279 -9.50 -8.18 19.88
C GLY A 279 -9.12 -7.68 18.47
N ILE A 280 -8.24 -6.69 18.40
CA ILE A 280 -7.74 -6.16 17.14
C ILE A 280 -6.75 -7.14 16.50
N ILE A 281 -6.93 -7.39 15.21
CA ILE A 281 -6.06 -8.29 14.42
C ILE A 281 -5.19 -7.54 13.41
N ALA A 282 -5.62 -6.34 12.97
CA ALA A 282 -4.85 -5.47 12.07
C ALA A 282 -5.13 -3.99 12.37
N ILE A 283 -4.17 -3.14 12.06
CA ILE A 283 -4.24 -1.67 12.24
C ILE A 283 -3.81 -0.97 10.97
N ALA A 284 -4.39 0.20 10.71
CA ALA A 284 -3.92 1.15 9.70
C ALA A 284 -3.98 2.56 10.29
N ALA A 285 -3.00 3.39 9.96
CA ALA A 285 -2.94 4.78 10.42
C ALA A 285 -2.97 5.72 9.21
N GLY A 286 -3.91 6.63 9.22
CA GLY A 286 -3.98 7.75 8.30
C GLY A 286 -3.27 8.98 8.86
N GLU A 287 -3.50 10.14 8.27
CA GLU A 287 -2.81 11.36 8.72
C GLU A 287 -3.16 11.69 10.18
N PHE A 288 -4.47 11.69 10.52
CA PHE A 288 -4.99 12.02 11.87
C PHE A 288 -6.10 11.07 12.32
N HIS A 289 -6.11 9.83 11.84
CA HIS A 289 -7.03 8.81 12.30
C HIS A 289 -6.37 7.42 12.25
N THR A 290 -6.95 6.50 12.98
CA THR A 290 -6.49 5.11 13.07
C THR A 290 -7.67 4.18 12.85
N LEU A 291 -7.47 3.12 12.09
CA LEU A 291 -8.42 2.03 11.91
C LEU A 291 -7.91 0.78 12.62
N GLY A 292 -8.82 0.03 13.23
CA GLY A 292 -8.58 -1.27 13.82
C GLY A 292 -9.55 -2.31 13.25
N LEU A 293 -9.03 -3.39 12.67
CA LEU A 293 -9.82 -4.51 12.19
C LEU A 293 -9.96 -5.55 13.30
N THR A 294 -11.18 -5.96 13.61
CA THR A 294 -11.48 -7.01 14.57
C THR A 294 -11.53 -8.39 13.92
N GLY A 295 -11.37 -9.45 14.71
CA GLY A 295 -11.36 -10.84 14.20
C GLY A 295 -12.67 -11.30 13.57
N ASP A 296 -13.80 -10.63 13.87
CA ASP A 296 -15.12 -10.88 13.28
C ASP A 296 -15.41 -10.01 12.03
N GLY A 297 -14.41 -9.29 11.51
CA GLY A 297 -14.50 -8.52 10.28
C GLY A 297 -15.21 -7.18 10.42
N ARG A 298 -15.32 -6.63 11.64
CA ARG A 298 -15.74 -5.23 11.88
C ARG A 298 -14.54 -4.31 11.90
N VAL A 299 -14.78 -3.02 11.68
CA VAL A 299 -13.74 -2.00 11.73
C VAL A 299 -14.11 -0.96 12.80
N LEU A 300 -13.14 -0.64 13.64
CA LEU A 300 -13.19 0.47 14.58
C LEU A 300 -12.35 1.62 14.03
N ALA A 301 -12.74 2.85 14.34
CA ALA A 301 -12.00 4.04 13.94
C ALA A 301 -11.90 5.03 15.10
N ALA A 302 -10.76 5.74 15.18
CA ALA A 302 -10.52 6.78 16.17
C ALA A 302 -9.70 7.91 15.54
N GLY A 303 -9.86 9.13 16.02
CA GLY A 303 -9.13 10.29 15.53
C GLY A 303 -10.04 11.41 15.06
N VAL A 304 -9.56 12.23 14.13
CA VAL A 304 -10.31 13.34 13.55
C VAL A 304 -11.49 12.81 12.73
N SER A 305 -12.70 13.27 13.04
CA SER A 305 -13.96 12.83 12.42
C SER A 305 -14.43 13.71 11.25
N GLN A 306 -13.64 14.72 10.87
CA GLN A 306 -13.93 15.53 9.67
C GLN A 306 -13.99 14.64 8.43
N ASP A 307 -14.76 15.06 7.44
CA ASP A 307 -14.89 14.37 6.14
C ASP A 307 -15.42 12.92 6.23
N ASP A 308 -16.09 12.56 7.32
CA ASP A 308 -16.73 11.25 7.48
C ASP A 308 -15.77 10.04 7.48
N ARG A 309 -14.46 10.24 7.56
CA ARG A 309 -13.44 9.18 7.49
C ARG A 309 -13.56 8.11 8.58
N LEU A 310 -14.26 8.41 9.67
CA LEU A 310 -14.51 7.47 10.76
C LEU A 310 -15.86 6.73 10.64
N LYS A 311 -16.66 6.98 9.60
CA LYS A 311 -17.96 6.31 9.37
C LYS A 311 -17.77 4.88 8.84
N VAL A 312 -17.20 4.01 9.63
CA VAL A 312 -16.87 2.62 9.30
C VAL A 312 -17.61 1.58 10.15
N ASP A 313 -18.41 2.03 11.10
CA ASP A 313 -19.12 1.19 12.09
C ASP A 313 -20.12 0.19 11.47
N HIS A 314 -20.62 0.49 10.27
CA HIS A 314 -21.49 -0.37 9.49
C HIS A 314 -20.74 -1.40 8.62
N TRP A 315 -19.42 -1.32 8.52
CA TRP A 315 -18.62 -2.26 7.71
C TRP A 315 -18.63 -3.67 8.31
N ARG A 316 -18.80 -4.68 7.46
CA ARG A 316 -18.85 -6.10 7.85
C ARG A 316 -18.07 -6.95 6.85
N GLY A 317 -17.57 -8.10 7.33
CA GLY A 317 -16.83 -9.03 6.48
C GLY A 317 -15.52 -8.49 5.93
N VAL A 318 -14.97 -7.46 6.60
CA VAL A 318 -13.71 -6.83 6.19
C VAL A 318 -12.55 -7.75 6.49
N THR A 319 -11.62 -7.87 5.54
CA THR A 319 -10.42 -8.71 5.63
C THR A 319 -9.12 -7.91 5.56
N ALA A 320 -9.19 -6.67 5.03
CA ALA A 320 -8.06 -5.74 5.02
C ALA A 320 -8.54 -4.30 5.12
N ILE A 321 -7.72 -3.45 5.72
CA ILE A 321 -7.98 -2.02 5.92
C ILE A 321 -6.79 -1.19 5.45
N ALA A 322 -7.06 0.01 4.93
CA ALA A 322 -6.05 1.03 4.64
C ALA A 322 -6.60 2.41 5.01
N ALA A 323 -5.71 3.31 5.42
CA ALA A 323 -6.07 4.65 5.83
C ALA A 323 -5.18 5.67 5.12
N GLY A 324 -5.80 6.62 4.44
CA GLY A 324 -5.14 7.76 3.80
C GLY A 324 -5.13 9.02 4.68
N ALA A 325 -4.93 10.19 4.10
CA ALA A 325 -4.96 11.42 4.90
C ALA A 325 -6.37 11.69 5.47
N SER A 326 -7.37 11.65 4.62
CA SER A 326 -8.75 12.03 4.94
C SER A 326 -9.77 10.98 4.50
N HIS A 327 -9.35 9.72 4.29
CA HIS A 327 -10.22 8.65 3.83
C HIS A 327 -9.79 7.29 4.39
N SER A 328 -10.72 6.38 4.39
CA SER A 328 -10.57 5.01 4.88
C SER A 328 -11.04 4.02 3.82
N LEU A 329 -10.33 2.91 3.68
CA LEU A 329 -10.67 1.82 2.78
C LEU A 329 -10.80 0.51 3.55
N GLY A 330 -11.77 -0.31 3.17
CA GLY A 330 -11.95 -1.67 3.64
C GLY A 330 -12.10 -2.62 2.44
N LEU A 331 -11.41 -3.75 2.48
CA LEU A 331 -11.60 -4.83 1.52
C LEU A 331 -12.34 -5.97 2.20
N THR A 332 -13.45 -6.41 1.62
CA THR A 332 -14.22 -7.55 2.11
C THR A 332 -13.73 -8.87 1.56
N GLY A 333 -14.10 -9.98 2.17
CA GLY A 333 -13.69 -11.33 1.75
C GLY A 333 -14.18 -11.73 0.34
N ASP A 334 -15.26 -11.13 -0.13
CA ASP A 334 -15.79 -11.30 -1.50
C ASP A 334 -15.16 -10.33 -2.53
N GLY A 335 -14.21 -9.49 -2.08
CA GLY A 335 -13.45 -8.57 -2.94
C GLY A 335 -14.12 -7.22 -3.18
N GLN A 336 -15.17 -6.85 -2.42
CA GLN A 336 -15.73 -5.51 -2.48
C GLN A 336 -14.84 -4.50 -1.76
N LEU A 337 -14.83 -3.26 -2.25
CA LEU A 337 -14.19 -2.13 -1.59
C LEU A 337 -15.24 -1.28 -0.89
N LEU A 338 -15.02 -1.07 0.39
CA LEU A 338 -15.77 -0.15 1.24
C LEU A 338 -14.94 1.12 1.44
N THR A 339 -15.59 2.26 1.38
CA THR A 339 -14.92 3.57 1.44
C THR A 339 -15.64 4.49 2.42
N ALA A 340 -14.87 5.34 3.09
CA ALA A 340 -15.39 6.41 3.95
C ALA A 340 -14.43 7.60 3.91
N GLY A 341 -14.96 8.81 4.01
CA GLY A 341 -14.14 10.01 4.05
C GLY A 341 -14.26 10.91 2.84
N SER A 342 -13.24 11.74 2.65
CA SER A 342 -13.17 12.72 1.57
C SER A 342 -12.97 12.05 0.21
N ASN A 343 -13.67 12.55 -0.80
CA ASN A 343 -13.47 12.21 -2.22
C ASN A 343 -13.12 13.45 -3.08
N ALA A 344 -12.58 14.49 -2.46
CA ALA A 344 -12.30 15.76 -3.14
C ALA A 344 -11.32 15.63 -4.33
N SER A 345 -10.45 14.60 -4.30
CA SER A 345 -9.50 14.30 -5.38
C SER A 345 -9.87 13.03 -6.18
N GLY A 346 -11.04 12.43 -5.97
CA GLY A 346 -11.43 11.18 -6.61
C GLY A 346 -10.80 9.91 -5.99
N GLN A 347 -10.24 10.02 -4.79
CA GLN A 347 -9.56 8.91 -4.10
C GLN A 347 -10.51 7.81 -3.62
N LEU A 348 -11.82 8.05 -3.62
CA LEU A 348 -12.85 7.05 -3.33
C LEU A 348 -13.55 6.51 -4.58
N ASP A 349 -13.14 6.89 -5.78
CA ASP A 349 -13.69 6.39 -7.05
C ASP A 349 -13.21 4.94 -7.30
N VAL A 350 -13.37 4.08 -6.32
CA VAL A 350 -12.79 2.72 -6.29
C VAL A 350 -13.41 1.77 -7.34
N GLU A 351 -14.55 2.11 -7.91
CA GLU A 351 -15.14 1.40 -9.06
C GLU A 351 -14.24 1.48 -10.30
N LYS A 352 -13.40 2.52 -10.42
CA LYS A 352 -12.42 2.69 -11.50
C LYS A 352 -11.15 1.83 -11.32
N LEU A 353 -11.00 1.15 -10.17
CA LEU A 353 -9.89 0.24 -9.90
C LEU A 353 -10.06 -1.15 -10.54
N ARG A 354 -11.23 -1.46 -11.09
CA ARG A 354 -11.57 -2.75 -11.70
C ARG A 354 -11.44 -2.73 -13.21
#